data_f488414ec9f88a7d5f35bcb30cefb5bc
#
_entry.id   f488414ec9f88a7d5f35bcb30cefb5bc
#
_cell.length_a   1.000
_cell.length_b   1.000
_cell.length_c   1.000
_cell.angle_alpha   90.00
_cell.angle_beta   90.00
_cell.angle_gamma   90.00
#
_symmetry.space_group_name_H-M   'P 1'
#
loop_
_entity.id
_entity.type
_entity.pdbx_description
1 polymer ?
#
loop_
_entity_poly.entity_id
_entity_poly.type
_entity_poly.pdbx_seq_one_letter_code
_entity_poly.pdbx_strand_id
1 'polypeptide(L)'
;MLMNYVFYDFETTGTSTRYDQFHQLGAILTNRDFKELERFEIRCRLAPHIIPGPKALEITRVSPEMLTDASIDSYYSAVKKLHQKFTEWGPATFIGYNSISFDEEFMRQSFYQNLLPPFITNTKGSNRADALTMVKAVRSICPTIMKYPTSDKGAPVLKLDQLAPINGFSHANAHDAIADVEATIFITKLIRDRAPDLFNKMILLGEKKYVQTITNRQMFVLVNYYRGSVSKKVVCPITTNPNNPSEVILFDLTFDPNKFKDQSVDDIIKTFKKSKRPYQRIKVNQQPLLFTLDNL
;
A
#
# COMPACT_ATOMS: atom_id res chain seq x y z
N MET A 1 -6.50 12.42 -19.63
CA MET A 1 -5.76 13.45 -18.89
C MET A 1 -4.67 12.79 -18.07
N LEU A 2 -3.46 13.36 -18.07
CA LEU A 2 -2.35 12.86 -17.29
C LEU A 2 -2.58 13.25 -15.82
N MET A 3 -2.80 12.28 -14.93
CA MET A 3 -3.13 12.54 -13.52
C MET A 3 -1.89 12.96 -12.71
N ASN A 4 -2.07 13.86 -11.76
CA ASN A 4 -1.10 14.20 -10.72
C ASN A 4 -0.95 13.05 -9.70
N TYR A 5 0.04 13.15 -8.83
CA TYR A 5 0.22 12.25 -7.70
C TYR A 5 -0.10 12.98 -6.39
N VAL A 6 -0.79 12.29 -5.49
CA VAL A 6 -1.00 12.72 -4.11
C VAL A 6 -0.24 11.75 -3.22
N PHE A 7 0.84 12.19 -2.63
CA PHE A 7 1.56 11.42 -1.61
C PHE A 7 0.99 11.73 -0.24
N TYR A 8 0.80 10.72 0.59
CA TYR A 8 0.19 10.91 1.91
C TYR A 8 0.65 9.85 2.91
N ASP A 9 0.59 10.20 4.19
CA ASP A 9 0.91 9.36 5.32
C ASP A 9 0.10 9.74 6.55
N PHE A 10 -0.22 8.77 7.40
CA PHE A 10 -0.97 8.94 8.64
C PHE A 10 -0.17 8.54 9.85
N GLU A 11 -0.14 9.41 10.88
CA GLU A 11 0.22 9.02 12.22
C GLU A 11 -1.03 8.68 13.03
N THR A 12 -1.02 7.52 13.68
CA THR A 12 -2.21 6.91 14.29
C THR A 12 -2.02 6.63 15.79
N THR A 13 -3.12 6.53 16.52
CA THR A 13 -3.11 6.19 17.94
C THR A 13 -2.85 4.71 18.24
N GLY A 14 -2.79 3.88 17.20
CA GLY A 14 -2.54 2.45 17.26
C GLY A 14 -2.72 1.80 15.89
N THR A 15 -2.90 0.49 15.84
CA THR A 15 -2.94 -0.26 14.57
C THR A 15 -4.33 -0.79 14.20
N SER A 16 -5.33 -0.56 15.04
CA SER A 16 -6.69 -1.06 14.82
C SER A 16 -7.57 0.00 14.17
N THR A 17 -7.95 -0.19 12.94
CA THR A 17 -8.89 0.71 12.24
C THR A 17 -10.26 0.84 12.91
N ARG A 18 -10.62 -0.08 13.82
CA ARG A 18 -11.91 -0.06 14.55
C ARG A 18 -11.87 0.75 15.83
N TYR A 19 -10.72 0.78 16.52
CA TYR A 19 -10.57 1.31 17.85
C TYR A 19 -9.61 2.49 17.95
N ASP A 20 -8.78 2.67 16.92
CA ASP A 20 -7.81 3.74 16.83
C ASP A 20 -8.24 4.80 15.81
N GLN A 21 -7.65 5.98 15.89
CA GLN A 21 -7.83 7.06 14.92
C GLN A 21 -6.48 7.58 14.44
N PHE A 22 -6.46 8.31 13.34
CA PHE A 22 -5.30 9.15 13.04
C PHE A 22 -5.31 10.40 13.90
N HIS A 23 -4.14 10.93 14.22
CA HIS A 23 -3.98 12.20 14.92
C HIS A 23 -3.19 13.23 14.10
N GLN A 24 -2.45 12.77 13.08
CA GLN A 24 -1.79 13.60 12.09
C GLN A 24 -1.94 12.98 10.70
N LEU A 25 -2.09 13.82 9.70
CA LEU A 25 -1.94 13.49 8.29
C LEU A 25 -1.00 14.48 7.66
N GLY A 26 -0.06 13.98 6.87
CA GLY A 26 0.71 14.73 5.89
C GLY A 26 0.30 14.34 4.47
N ALA A 27 0.20 15.31 3.57
CA ALA A 27 -0.02 15.03 2.16
C ALA A 27 0.62 16.10 1.26
N ILE A 28 1.15 15.66 0.12
CA ILE A 28 1.76 16.54 -0.90
C ILE A 28 1.19 16.16 -2.26
N LEU A 29 0.56 17.15 -2.92
CA LEU A 29 0.18 17.07 -4.32
C LEU A 29 1.40 17.39 -5.17
N THR A 30 1.74 16.52 -6.11
CA THR A 30 2.82 16.74 -7.08
C THR A 30 2.31 16.61 -8.51
N ASN A 31 3.02 17.24 -9.45
CA ASN A 31 2.87 16.91 -10.85
C ASN A 31 3.57 15.56 -11.16
N ARG A 32 3.55 15.15 -12.44
CA ARG A 32 4.19 13.88 -12.88
C ARG A 32 5.71 13.86 -12.78
N ASP A 33 6.33 15.02 -12.70
CA ASP A 33 7.79 15.15 -12.51
C ASP A 33 8.19 15.18 -11.04
N PHE A 34 7.23 14.90 -10.13
CA PHE A 34 7.37 14.94 -8.68
C PHE A 34 7.71 16.35 -8.15
N LYS A 35 7.38 17.41 -8.92
CA LYS A 35 7.42 18.77 -8.42
C LYS A 35 6.20 19.01 -7.54
N GLU A 36 6.43 19.46 -6.31
CA GLU A 36 5.38 19.85 -5.38
C GLU A 36 4.53 20.99 -5.95
N LEU A 37 3.22 20.83 -5.89
CA LEU A 37 2.23 21.82 -6.29
C LEU A 37 1.50 22.40 -5.09
N GLU A 38 1.19 21.56 -4.11
CA GLU A 38 0.49 21.96 -2.89
C GLU A 38 0.82 20.99 -1.75
N ARG A 39 0.83 21.49 -0.53
CA ARG A 39 1.07 20.73 0.71
C ARG A 39 -0.12 20.90 1.62
N PHE A 40 -0.51 19.81 2.28
CA PHE A 40 -1.57 19.79 3.25
C PHE A 40 -1.14 18.97 4.47
N GLU A 41 -1.23 19.58 5.63
CA GLU A 41 -1.02 18.92 6.90
C GLU A 41 -2.19 19.22 7.81
N ILE A 42 -2.62 18.24 8.58
CA ILE A 42 -3.63 18.42 9.58
C ILE A 42 -3.35 17.56 10.82
N ARG A 43 -3.53 18.14 11.99
CA ARG A 43 -3.51 17.47 13.29
C ARG A 43 -4.90 17.55 13.90
N CYS A 44 -5.27 16.52 14.65
CA CYS A 44 -6.54 16.52 15.35
C CYS A 44 -6.42 15.90 16.75
N ARG A 45 -7.27 16.38 17.64
CA ARG A 45 -7.39 15.81 18.97
C ARG A 45 -8.17 14.50 18.96
N LEU A 46 -8.01 13.73 20.04
CA LEU A 46 -8.73 12.48 20.23
C LEU A 46 -10.25 12.70 20.27
N ALA A 47 -10.96 11.79 19.64
CA ALA A 47 -12.37 11.60 19.95
C ALA A 47 -12.52 11.06 21.39
N PRO A 48 -13.59 11.42 22.12
CA PRO A 48 -13.70 11.13 23.57
C PRO A 48 -13.62 9.66 23.97
N HIS A 49 -13.85 8.74 23.03
CA HIS A 49 -13.86 7.29 23.25
C HIS A 49 -12.57 6.60 22.82
N ILE A 50 -11.59 7.34 22.28
CA ILE A 50 -10.33 6.77 21.82
C ILE A 50 -9.28 6.81 22.92
N ILE A 51 -8.68 5.66 23.18
CA ILE A 51 -7.55 5.50 24.11
C ILE A 51 -6.32 5.17 23.29
N PRO A 52 -5.33 6.08 23.18
CA PRO A 52 -4.15 5.83 22.35
C PRO A 52 -3.27 4.72 22.94
N GLY A 53 -2.73 3.90 22.09
CA GLY A 53 -1.77 2.86 22.48
C GLY A 53 -0.45 3.46 22.94
N PRO A 54 0.12 3.08 24.11
CA PRO A 54 1.37 3.64 24.61
C PRO A 54 2.52 3.52 23.62
N LYS A 55 2.58 2.42 22.87
CA LYS A 55 3.61 2.20 21.84
C LYS A 55 3.47 3.15 20.64
N ALA A 56 2.24 3.50 20.27
CA ALA A 56 2.00 4.48 19.21
C ALA A 56 2.49 5.87 19.65
N LEU A 57 2.17 6.30 20.88
CA LEU A 57 2.64 7.57 21.46
C LEU A 57 4.18 7.66 21.51
N GLU A 58 4.84 6.56 21.89
CA GLU A 58 6.31 6.48 21.90
C GLU A 58 6.90 6.64 20.48
N ILE A 59 6.33 5.98 19.48
CA ILE A 59 6.80 6.02 18.10
C ILE A 59 6.58 7.41 17.49
N THR A 60 5.38 7.96 17.62
CA THR A 60 5.02 9.26 17.04
C THR A 60 5.51 10.45 17.87
N ARG A 61 6.05 10.20 19.07
CA ARG A 61 6.54 11.21 20.02
C ARG A 61 5.48 12.25 20.41
N VAL A 62 4.23 11.84 20.48
CA VAL A 62 3.09 12.71 20.81
C VAL A 62 2.64 12.42 22.24
N SER A 63 2.48 13.48 23.04
CA SER A 63 1.99 13.34 24.42
C SER A 63 0.46 13.34 24.50
N PRO A 64 -0.13 12.79 25.55
CA PRO A 64 -1.58 12.86 25.77
C PRO A 64 -2.12 14.31 25.79
N GLU A 65 -1.35 15.25 26.35
CA GLU A 65 -1.71 16.67 26.39
C GLU A 65 -1.86 17.25 24.98
N MET A 66 -0.92 16.93 24.06
CA MET A 66 -1.00 17.36 22.67
C MET A 66 -2.25 16.80 21.97
N LEU A 67 -2.64 15.57 22.31
CA LEU A 67 -3.80 14.90 21.73
C LEU A 67 -5.15 15.35 22.34
N THR A 68 -5.13 16.10 23.42
CA THR A 68 -6.34 16.63 24.10
C THR A 68 -6.44 18.15 24.01
N ASP A 69 -5.50 18.81 23.35
CA ASP A 69 -5.48 20.27 23.18
C ASP A 69 -6.74 20.74 22.42
N ALA A 70 -7.52 21.58 23.09
CA ALA A 70 -8.76 22.12 22.55
C ALA A 70 -8.54 23.13 21.40
N SER A 71 -7.32 23.65 21.23
CA SER A 71 -6.97 24.60 20.16
C SER A 71 -6.83 23.94 18.78
N ILE A 72 -6.57 22.62 18.74
CA ILE A 72 -6.47 21.87 17.47
C ILE A 72 -7.84 21.32 17.04
N ASP A 73 -7.95 20.99 15.75
CA ASP A 73 -9.19 20.48 15.17
C ASP A 73 -9.74 19.27 15.93
N SER A 74 -11.06 19.20 16.05
CA SER A 74 -11.69 17.94 16.45
C SER A 74 -11.48 16.88 15.36
N TYR A 75 -11.52 15.61 15.73
CA TYR A 75 -11.42 14.50 14.77
C TYR A 75 -12.41 14.66 13.61
N TYR A 76 -13.67 14.99 13.91
CA TYR A 76 -14.70 15.23 12.88
C TYR A 76 -14.31 16.37 11.92
N SER A 77 -13.83 17.49 12.44
CA SER A 77 -13.39 18.63 11.61
C SER A 77 -12.23 18.25 10.72
N ALA A 78 -11.23 17.54 11.25
CA ALA A 78 -10.07 17.09 10.49
C ALA A 78 -10.45 16.11 9.38
N VAL A 79 -11.29 15.11 9.67
CA VAL A 79 -11.77 14.13 8.70
C VAL A 79 -12.54 14.83 7.58
N LYS A 80 -13.36 15.83 7.88
CA LYS A 80 -14.11 16.60 6.88
C LYS A 80 -13.17 17.42 5.98
N LYS A 81 -12.17 18.10 6.55
CA LYS A 81 -11.16 18.88 5.81
C LYS A 81 -10.33 17.97 4.91
N LEU A 82 -9.89 16.82 5.42
CA LEU A 82 -9.17 15.81 4.65
C LEU A 82 -10.00 15.33 3.45
N HIS A 83 -11.24 14.94 3.69
CA HIS A 83 -12.13 14.46 2.61
C HIS A 83 -12.33 15.51 1.54
N GLN A 84 -12.54 16.77 1.93
CA GLN A 84 -12.67 17.89 1.00
C GLN A 84 -11.38 18.07 0.20
N LYS A 85 -10.21 18.14 0.85
CA LYS A 85 -8.92 18.37 0.20
C LYS A 85 -8.58 17.25 -0.80
N PHE A 86 -8.77 15.99 -0.45
CA PHE A 86 -8.49 14.87 -1.37
C PHE A 86 -9.50 14.79 -2.52
N THR A 87 -10.73 15.27 -2.30
CA THR A 87 -11.73 15.40 -3.38
C THR A 87 -11.34 16.53 -4.35
N GLU A 88 -10.85 17.67 -3.85
CA GLU A 88 -10.37 18.79 -4.66
C GLU A 88 -9.14 18.40 -5.50
N TRP A 89 -8.22 17.62 -4.96
CA TRP A 89 -7.01 17.16 -5.66
C TRP A 89 -7.27 16.03 -6.67
N GLY A 90 -8.43 15.39 -6.60
CA GLY A 90 -8.82 14.34 -7.56
C GLY A 90 -9.31 14.90 -8.91
N PRO A 91 -9.24 14.09 -10.00
CA PRO A 91 -8.70 12.74 -10.05
C PRO A 91 -7.16 12.71 -10.01
N ALA A 92 -6.61 11.86 -9.18
CA ALA A 92 -5.17 11.70 -8.97
C ALA A 92 -4.80 10.23 -8.67
N THR A 93 -3.51 9.92 -8.74
CA THR A 93 -2.98 8.66 -8.18
C THR A 93 -2.50 8.92 -6.75
N PHE A 94 -3.15 8.28 -5.79
CA PHE A 94 -2.82 8.36 -4.37
C PHE A 94 -1.75 7.35 -4.01
N ILE A 95 -0.65 7.80 -3.41
CA ILE A 95 0.53 6.98 -3.12
C ILE A 95 0.96 7.19 -1.67
N GLY A 96 1.05 6.12 -0.91
CA GLY A 96 1.66 6.12 0.42
C GLY A 96 2.61 4.93 0.57
N TYR A 97 3.31 4.84 1.68
CA TYR A 97 4.22 3.74 1.99
C TYR A 97 3.52 2.68 2.85
N ASN A 98 3.22 1.51 2.29
CA ASN A 98 2.36 0.47 2.89
C ASN A 98 0.88 0.89 3.01
N SER A 99 0.50 1.93 2.31
CA SER A 99 -0.78 2.62 2.49
C SER A 99 -2.00 1.78 2.12
N ILE A 100 -1.92 0.92 1.11
CA ILE A 100 -3.05 0.05 0.71
C ILE A 100 -3.48 -0.87 1.85
N SER A 101 -2.55 -1.27 2.71
CA SER A 101 -2.82 -2.18 3.83
C SER A 101 -3.06 -1.47 5.16
N PHE A 102 -2.75 -0.18 5.27
CA PHE A 102 -2.81 0.57 6.52
C PHE A 102 -3.57 1.89 6.38
N ASP A 103 -2.98 2.92 5.80
CA ASP A 103 -3.53 4.27 5.74
C ASP A 103 -4.89 4.33 5.03
N GLU A 104 -5.04 3.60 3.93
CA GLU A 104 -6.31 3.49 3.21
C GLU A 104 -7.46 2.94 4.06
N GLU A 105 -7.17 1.96 4.89
CA GLU A 105 -8.17 1.37 5.77
C GLU A 105 -8.54 2.33 6.91
N PHE A 106 -7.57 3.05 7.49
CA PHE A 106 -7.82 4.13 8.46
C PHE A 106 -8.65 5.25 7.84
N MET A 107 -8.26 5.73 6.67
CA MET A 107 -8.97 6.79 5.96
C MET A 107 -10.42 6.41 5.64
N ARG A 108 -10.64 5.20 5.12
CA ARG A 108 -11.98 4.68 4.82
C ARG A 108 -12.84 4.55 6.04
N GLN A 109 -12.29 4.02 7.13
CA GLN A 109 -12.98 3.90 8.39
C GLN A 109 -13.34 5.28 8.95
N SER A 110 -12.41 6.24 8.87
CA SER A 110 -12.64 7.63 9.28
C SER A 110 -13.78 8.27 8.48
N PHE A 111 -13.78 8.12 7.16
CA PHE A 111 -14.86 8.65 6.32
C PHE A 111 -16.20 7.98 6.62
N TYR A 112 -16.21 6.64 6.75
CA TYR A 112 -17.42 5.89 7.07
C TYR A 112 -18.03 6.31 8.41
N GLN A 113 -17.22 6.41 9.47
CA GLN A 113 -17.67 6.85 10.80
C GLN A 113 -18.22 8.27 10.81
N ASN A 114 -17.76 9.12 9.90
CA ASN A 114 -18.20 10.51 9.77
C ASN A 114 -19.23 10.73 8.65
N LEU A 115 -19.83 9.65 8.14
CA LEU A 115 -20.88 9.66 7.10
C LEU A 115 -20.42 10.32 5.77
N LEU A 116 -19.15 10.18 5.43
CA LEU A 116 -18.57 10.65 4.18
C LEU A 116 -18.31 9.48 3.21
N PRO A 117 -18.31 9.72 1.89
CA PRO A 117 -17.95 8.70 0.90
C PRO A 117 -16.56 8.10 1.14
N PRO A 118 -16.43 6.77 1.42
CA PRO A 118 -15.16 6.20 1.88
C PRO A 118 -14.16 5.87 0.77
N PHE A 119 -14.57 5.86 -0.51
CA PHE A 119 -13.76 5.33 -1.61
C PHE A 119 -13.31 6.43 -2.61
N ILE A 120 -12.86 7.59 -2.11
CA ILE A 120 -12.48 8.73 -2.98
C ILE A 120 -11.16 8.51 -3.72
N THR A 121 -10.24 7.71 -3.16
CA THR A 121 -8.91 7.46 -3.73
C THR A 121 -8.88 6.47 -4.89
N ASN A 122 -9.97 5.74 -5.13
CA ASN A 122 -10.05 4.70 -6.16
C ASN A 122 -11.38 4.71 -6.95
N THR A 123 -12.06 5.84 -6.96
CA THR A 123 -13.29 6.10 -7.71
C THR A 123 -13.17 7.39 -8.52
N LYS A 124 -14.14 7.67 -9.39
CA LYS A 124 -14.22 8.92 -10.18
C LYS A 124 -12.91 9.27 -10.94
N GLY A 125 -12.21 8.24 -11.45
CA GLY A 125 -10.96 8.43 -12.20
C GLY A 125 -9.70 8.45 -11.33
N SER A 126 -9.82 8.45 -10.02
CA SER A 126 -8.66 8.31 -9.11
C SER A 126 -8.15 6.86 -9.06
N ASN A 127 -6.87 6.70 -8.80
CA ASN A 127 -6.19 5.43 -8.65
C ASN A 127 -5.29 5.44 -7.39
N ARG A 128 -4.84 4.26 -6.97
CA ARG A 128 -3.93 4.07 -5.83
C ARG A 128 -2.70 3.31 -6.24
N ALA A 129 -1.58 3.63 -5.61
CA ALA A 129 -0.38 2.83 -5.66
C ALA A 129 0.30 2.82 -4.29
N ASP A 130 1.11 1.79 -4.02
CA ASP A 130 1.80 1.60 -2.76
C ASP A 130 3.30 1.56 -2.98
N ALA A 131 4.01 2.53 -2.40
CA ALA A 131 5.45 2.66 -2.59
C ALA A 131 6.24 1.48 -2.00
N LEU A 132 5.79 0.87 -0.88
CA LEU A 132 6.42 -0.35 -0.37
C LEU A 132 6.24 -1.51 -1.35
N THR A 133 5.10 -1.61 -2.01
CA THR A 133 4.87 -2.63 -3.05
C THR A 133 5.76 -2.38 -4.28
N MET A 134 6.00 -1.11 -4.66
CA MET A 134 7.00 -0.76 -5.68
C MET A 134 8.42 -1.18 -5.26
N VAL A 135 8.82 -0.93 -4.01
CA VAL A 135 10.12 -1.36 -3.46
C VAL A 135 10.25 -2.89 -3.49
N LYS A 136 9.18 -3.63 -3.14
CA LYS A 136 9.16 -5.10 -3.26
C LYS A 136 9.32 -5.57 -4.72
N ALA A 137 8.70 -4.86 -5.67
CA ALA A 137 8.87 -5.13 -7.09
C ALA A 137 10.31 -4.90 -7.55
N VAL A 138 10.91 -3.75 -7.18
CA VAL A 138 12.32 -3.44 -7.46
C VAL A 138 13.23 -4.52 -6.89
N ARG A 139 13.06 -4.89 -5.62
CA ARG A 139 13.86 -5.94 -4.98
C ARG A 139 13.76 -7.28 -5.71
N SER A 140 12.63 -7.54 -6.32
CA SER A 140 12.36 -8.81 -7.01
C SER A 140 12.84 -8.84 -8.46
N ILE A 141 12.82 -7.72 -9.16
CA ILE A 141 13.06 -7.64 -10.61
C ILE A 141 14.41 -6.99 -10.95
N CYS A 142 14.74 -5.87 -10.30
CA CYS A 142 15.96 -5.10 -10.57
C CYS A 142 16.62 -4.61 -9.26
N PRO A 143 17.10 -5.53 -8.41
CA PRO A 143 17.53 -5.22 -7.04
C PRO A 143 18.73 -4.27 -6.94
N THR A 144 19.49 -4.08 -8.02
CA THR A 144 20.72 -3.28 -8.04
C THR A 144 20.48 -1.79 -8.14
N ILE A 145 19.26 -1.34 -8.50
CA ILE A 145 18.96 0.09 -8.64
C ILE A 145 18.80 0.81 -7.29
N MET A 146 18.71 0.07 -6.19
CA MET A 146 18.49 0.58 -4.85
C MET A 146 19.35 -0.17 -3.83
N LYS A 147 19.84 0.54 -2.80
CA LYS A 147 20.50 -0.07 -1.64
C LYS A 147 19.46 -0.51 -0.61
N TYR A 148 19.75 -1.59 0.10
CA TYR A 148 18.86 -2.13 1.14
C TYR A 148 19.64 -2.28 2.45
N PRO A 149 19.15 -1.74 3.56
CA PRO A 149 19.67 -2.08 4.88
C PRO A 149 19.49 -3.58 5.14
N THR A 150 20.34 -4.13 5.97
CA THR A 150 20.30 -5.54 6.33
C THR A 150 20.00 -5.69 7.82
N SER A 151 19.04 -6.51 8.16
CA SER A 151 18.74 -6.88 9.56
C SER A 151 19.84 -7.76 10.15
N ASP A 152 19.86 -7.92 11.48
CA ASP A 152 20.79 -8.83 12.20
C ASP A 152 20.73 -10.28 11.68
N LYS A 153 19.63 -10.67 11.06
CA LYS A 153 19.42 -11.99 10.45
C LYS A 153 19.81 -12.06 8.96
N GLY A 154 20.47 -11.03 8.44
CA GLY A 154 20.90 -10.97 7.04
C GLY A 154 19.77 -10.71 6.02
N ALA A 155 18.55 -10.45 6.46
CA ALA A 155 17.44 -10.16 5.55
C ALA A 155 17.37 -8.66 5.20
N PRO A 156 17.03 -8.30 3.95
CA PRO A 156 16.86 -6.89 3.57
C PRO A 156 15.69 -6.25 4.33
N VAL A 157 15.92 -5.04 4.84
CA VAL A 157 14.92 -4.23 5.52
C VAL A 157 14.32 -3.26 4.52
N LEU A 158 12.99 -3.20 4.47
CA LEU A 158 12.24 -2.30 3.57
C LEU A 158 11.48 -1.22 4.35
N LYS A 159 11.86 -0.92 5.59
CA LYS A 159 11.28 0.18 6.35
C LYS A 159 11.75 1.52 5.80
N LEU A 160 10.84 2.47 5.68
CA LEU A 160 11.10 3.78 5.06
C LEU A 160 12.19 4.57 5.80
N ASP A 161 12.12 4.56 7.13
CA ASP A 161 13.08 5.21 8.04
C ASP A 161 14.54 4.74 7.88
N GLN A 162 14.73 3.52 7.35
CA GLN A 162 16.06 2.95 7.09
C GLN A 162 16.40 2.95 5.60
N LEU A 163 15.40 2.75 4.75
CA LEU A 163 15.59 2.64 3.30
C LEU A 163 15.91 3.99 2.64
N ALA A 164 15.22 5.06 3.04
CA ALA A 164 15.42 6.37 2.46
C ALA A 164 16.83 6.93 2.76
N PRO A 165 17.36 6.87 4.00
CA PRO A 165 18.69 7.33 4.31
C PRO A 165 19.81 6.61 3.57
N ILE A 166 19.78 5.28 3.47
CA ILE A 166 20.85 4.51 2.78
C ILE A 166 20.89 4.81 1.27
N ASN A 167 19.80 5.35 0.72
CA ASN A 167 19.69 5.76 -0.68
C ASN A 167 19.95 7.25 -0.89
N GLY A 168 20.30 8.01 0.17
CA GLY A 168 20.75 9.40 0.08
C GLY A 168 19.74 10.47 0.48
N PHE A 169 18.61 10.09 1.11
CA PHE A 169 17.63 11.03 1.65
C PHE A 169 17.89 11.30 3.13
N SER A 170 18.03 12.57 3.54
CA SER A 170 18.16 12.90 4.96
C SER A 170 16.78 12.84 5.63
N HIS A 171 16.54 11.79 6.41
CA HIS A 171 15.28 11.55 7.09
C HIS A 171 15.41 11.78 8.60
N ALA A 172 15.66 13.04 9.00
CA ALA A 172 15.94 13.41 10.38
C ALA A 172 14.69 13.32 11.30
N ASN A 173 13.50 13.52 10.75
CA ASN A 173 12.23 13.57 11.48
C ASN A 173 11.33 12.38 11.12
N ALA A 174 11.86 11.16 11.10
CA ALA A 174 11.03 9.96 10.92
C ALA A 174 9.88 9.91 11.94
N HIS A 175 8.70 9.45 11.50
CA HIS A 175 7.44 9.47 12.26
C HIS A 175 6.84 10.88 12.47
N ASP A 176 7.15 11.81 11.58
CA ASP A 176 6.34 12.97 11.27
C ASP A 176 5.71 12.76 9.89
N ALA A 177 4.40 12.85 9.78
CA ALA A 177 3.70 12.47 8.56
C ALA A 177 4.19 13.20 7.29
N ILE A 178 4.56 14.48 7.38
CA ILE A 178 5.11 15.21 6.22
C ILE A 178 6.52 14.72 5.87
N ALA A 179 7.37 14.43 6.85
CA ALA A 179 8.71 13.91 6.60
C ALA A 179 8.66 12.51 5.96
N ASP A 180 7.70 11.67 6.37
CA ASP A 180 7.47 10.34 5.78
C ASP A 180 6.91 10.44 4.35
N VAL A 181 6.05 11.43 4.07
CA VAL A 181 5.61 11.76 2.71
C VAL A 181 6.79 12.17 1.81
N GLU A 182 7.68 13.05 2.28
CA GLU A 182 8.87 13.48 1.52
C GLU A 182 9.83 12.32 1.24
N ALA A 183 10.05 11.43 2.23
CA ALA A 183 10.83 10.22 2.04
C ALA A 183 10.17 9.26 1.04
N THR A 184 8.84 9.14 1.05
CA THR A 184 8.08 8.34 0.09
C THR A 184 8.18 8.90 -1.32
N ILE A 185 8.10 10.22 -1.50
CA ILE A 185 8.33 10.91 -2.78
C ILE A 185 9.75 10.60 -3.29
N PHE A 186 10.77 10.72 -2.42
CA PHE A 186 12.16 10.46 -2.79
C PHE A 186 12.35 9.03 -3.29
N ILE A 187 11.88 8.01 -2.54
CA ILE A 187 11.98 6.60 -2.94
C ILE A 187 11.24 6.33 -4.23
N THR A 188 10.03 6.87 -4.37
CA THR A 188 9.21 6.68 -5.59
C THR A 188 9.86 7.33 -6.80
N LYS A 189 10.44 8.52 -6.64
CA LYS A 189 11.20 9.23 -7.68
C LYS A 189 12.44 8.43 -8.09
N LEU A 190 13.19 7.90 -7.13
CA LEU A 190 14.36 7.06 -7.40
C LEU A 190 13.98 5.83 -8.24
N ILE A 191 12.85 5.19 -7.93
CA ILE A 191 12.34 4.05 -8.72
C ILE A 191 11.98 4.48 -10.13
N ARG A 192 11.24 5.59 -10.30
CA ARG A 192 10.87 6.13 -11.61
C ARG A 192 12.11 6.43 -12.47
N ASP A 193 13.09 7.11 -11.88
CA ASP A 193 14.26 7.59 -12.62
C ASP A 193 15.21 6.44 -13.02
N ARG A 194 15.27 5.35 -12.23
CA ARG A 194 16.17 4.22 -12.47
C ARG A 194 15.51 3.00 -13.11
N ALA A 195 14.19 2.89 -13.03
CA ALA A 195 13.40 1.79 -13.60
C ALA A 195 12.02 2.29 -14.06
N PRO A 196 11.98 3.18 -15.09
CA PRO A 196 10.73 3.86 -15.51
C PRO A 196 9.64 2.88 -15.96
N ASP A 197 10.01 1.79 -16.66
CA ASP A 197 9.05 0.79 -17.13
C ASP A 197 8.40 0.04 -15.95
N LEU A 198 9.22 -0.33 -14.95
CA LEU A 198 8.70 -0.96 -13.73
C LEU A 198 7.81 0.01 -12.95
N PHE A 199 8.22 1.28 -12.80
CA PHE A 199 7.39 2.31 -12.17
C PHE A 199 6.03 2.43 -12.86
N ASN A 200 6.00 2.61 -14.18
CA ASN A 200 4.76 2.71 -14.96
C ASN A 200 3.90 1.46 -14.81
N LYS A 201 4.51 0.29 -14.83
CA LYS A 201 3.83 -0.99 -14.58
C LYS A 201 3.18 -1.01 -13.19
N MET A 202 3.88 -0.54 -12.16
CA MET A 202 3.37 -0.50 -10.80
C MET A 202 2.20 0.47 -10.65
N ILE A 203 2.23 1.62 -11.31
CA ILE A 203 1.07 2.55 -11.36
C ILE A 203 -0.15 1.85 -11.99
N LEU A 204 0.03 1.16 -13.10
CA LEU A 204 -1.05 0.41 -13.76
C LEU A 204 -1.59 -0.74 -12.89
N LEU A 205 -0.72 -1.45 -12.16
CA LEU A 205 -1.15 -2.50 -11.22
C LEU A 205 -1.97 -1.98 -10.03
N GLY A 206 -1.98 -0.68 -9.78
CA GLY A 206 -2.92 -0.03 -8.86
C GLY A 206 -4.36 -0.04 -9.36
N GLU A 207 -4.56 -0.12 -10.68
CA GLU A 207 -5.88 -0.13 -11.31
C GLU A 207 -6.48 -1.55 -11.36
N LYS A 208 -7.60 -1.75 -10.66
CA LYS A 208 -8.31 -3.04 -10.66
C LYS A 208 -8.58 -3.56 -12.08
N LYS A 209 -9.02 -2.69 -12.98
CA LYS A 209 -9.33 -3.06 -14.38
C LYS A 209 -8.09 -3.58 -15.10
N TYR A 210 -6.94 -2.93 -14.92
CA TYR A 210 -5.69 -3.38 -15.53
C TYR A 210 -5.25 -4.74 -14.97
N VAL A 211 -5.31 -4.95 -13.65
CA VAL A 211 -5.01 -6.24 -13.03
C VAL A 211 -5.93 -7.34 -13.60
N GLN A 212 -7.21 -7.04 -13.81
CA GLN A 212 -8.15 -7.98 -14.40
C GLN A 212 -7.77 -8.36 -15.86
N THR A 213 -7.19 -7.46 -16.66
CA THR A 213 -6.71 -7.83 -18.00
C THR A 213 -5.58 -8.86 -17.97
N ILE A 214 -4.78 -8.87 -16.89
CA ILE A 214 -3.73 -9.87 -16.69
C ILE A 214 -4.34 -11.17 -16.16
N THR A 215 -5.22 -11.10 -15.17
CA THR A 215 -5.84 -12.29 -14.56
C THR A 215 -6.85 -12.99 -15.48
N ASN A 216 -7.28 -12.34 -16.56
CA ASN A 216 -8.11 -12.98 -17.59
C ASN A 216 -7.28 -13.74 -18.66
N ARG A 217 -5.94 -13.72 -18.58
CA ARG A 217 -5.06 -14.50 -19.46
C ARG A 217 -4.99 -15.96 -18.98
N GLN A 218 -4.53 -16.85 -19.88
CA GLN A 218 -4.36 -18.25 -19.52
C GLN A 218 -3.27 -18.46 -18.48
N MET A 219 -2.17 -17.68 -18.53
CA MET A 219 -1.09 -17.74 -17.55
C MET A 219 -0.35 -16.41 -17.43
N PHE A 220 0.26 -16.21 -16.28
CA PHE A 220 1.11 -15.04 -15.98
C PHE A 220 2.05 -15.37 -14.81
N VAL A 221 2.97 -14.46 -14.50
CA VAL A 221 3.90 -14.63 -13.39
C VAL A 221 3.42 -13.86 -12.17
N LEU A 222 3.22 -14.56 -11.07
CA LEU A 222 2.99 -14.00 -9.74
C LEU A 222 4.33 -13.88 -9.02
N VAL A 223 4.68 -12.67 -8.61
CA VAL A 223 5.85 -12.40 -7.77
C VAL A 223 5.37 -12.21 -6.33
N ASN A 224 5.94 -12.97 -5.41
CA ASN A 224 5.70 -12.80 -3.98
C ASN A 224 6.99 -12.37 -3.29
N TYR A 225 6.88 -11.39 -2.41
CA TYR A 225 7.92 -10.96 -1.50
C TYR A 225 7.46 -11.20 -0.06
N TYR A 226 8.19 -12.03 0.67
CA TYR A 226 7.88 -12.33 2.05
C TYR A 226 9.15 -12.49 2.90
N ARG A 227 9.30 -11.65 3.92
CA ARG A 227 10.43 -11.69 4.89
C ARG A 227 11.81 -11.75 4.21
N GLY A 228 12.03 -10.94 3.20
CA GLY A 228 13.29 -10.88 2.46
C GLY A 228 13.41 -11.90 1.31
N SER A 229 12.56 -12.91 1.26
CA SER A 229 12.56 -13.92 0.20
C SER A 229 11.67 -13.52 -0.96
N VAL A 230 12.16 -13.72 -2.17
CA VAL A 230 11.42 -13.52 -3.42
C VAL A 230 11.06 -14.88 -4.00
N SER A 231 9.82 -15.07 -4.39
CA SER A 231 9.42 -16.20 -5.23
C SER A 231 8.69 -15.72 -6.47
N LYS A 232 9.04 -16.30 -7.62
CA LYS A 232 8.40 -16.07 -8.91
C LYS A 232 7.73 -17.35 -9.33
N LYS A 233 6.45 -17.31 -9.65
CA LYS A 233 5.67 -18.50 -9.98
C LYS A 233 4.86 -18.24 -11.23
N VAL A 234 4.94 -19.13 -12.21
CA VAL A 234 4.00 -19.16 -13.32
C VAL A 234 2.69 -19.73 -12.79
N VAL A 235 1.62 -18.99 -12.96
CA VAL A 235 0.30 -19.36 -12.43
C VAL A 235 -0.78 -19.21 -13.51
N CYS A 236 -1.85 -19.98 -13.39
CA CYS A 236 -3.06 -19.77 -14.19
C CYS A 236 -4.26 -19.47 -13.27
N PRO A 237 -5.19 -18.60 -13.68
CA PRO A 237 -6.41 -18.34 -12.95
C PRO A 237 -7.34 -19.55 -13.05
N ILE A 238 -7.96 -19.93 -11.92
CA ILE A 238 -8.96 -21.00 -11.86
C ILE A 238 -10.35 -20.41 -11.80
N THR A 239 -10.58 -19.53 -10.82
CA THR A 239 -11.90 -18.95 -10.54
C THR A 239 -11.78 -17.69 -9.70
N THR A 240 -12.87 -16.94 -9.65
CA THR A 240 -13.04 -15.82 -8.72
C THR A 240 -13.81 -16.32 -7.48
N ASN A 241 -13.42 -15.84 -6.30
CA ASN A 241 -14.13 -16.18 -5.07
C ASN A 241 -15.57 -15.63 -5.12
N PRO A 242 -16.62 -16.48 -5.03
CA PRO A 242 -18.00 -16.04 -5.13
C PRO A 242 -18.41 -15.07 -4.01
N ASN A 243 -17.78 -15.17 -2.84
CA ASN A 243 -18.03 -14.28 -1.70
C ASN A 243 -17.18 -12.99 -1.72
N ASN A 244 -16.19 -12.89 -2.60
CA ASN A 244 -15.33 -11.73 -2.77
C ASN A 244 -14.90 -11.57 -4.23
N PRO A 245 -15.63 -10.80 -5.04
CA PRO A 245 -15.32 -10.63 -6.47
C PRO A 245 -13.95 -9.97 -6.76
N SER A 246 -13.26 -9.50 -5.74
CA SER A 246 -11.89 -8.97 -5.89
C SER A 246 -10.81 -10.03 -5.62
N GLU A 247 -11.19 -11.23 -5.21
CA GLU A 247 -10.24 -12.33 -4.94
C GLU A 247 -10.25 -13.35 -6.08
N VAL A 248 -9.09 -13.59 -6.67
CA VAL A 248 -8.88 -14.59 -7.73
C VAL A 248 -8.06 -15.75 -7.18
N ILE A 249 -8.53 -16.95 -7.43
CA ILE A 249 -7.83 -18.20 -7.09
C ILE A 249 -6.98 -18.61 -8.28
N LEU A 250 -5.71 -18.88 -8.02
CA LEU A 250 -4.68 -19.22 -9.00
C LEU A 250 -4.16 -20.62 -8.73
N PHE A 251 -3.79 -21.33 -9.78
CA PHE A 251 -3.04 -22.59 -9.70
C PHE A 251 -1.57 -22.34 -10.03
N ASP A 252 -0.67 -22.84 -9.20
CA ASP A 252 0.78 -22.77 -9.39
C ASP A 252 1.22 -23.89 -10.34
N LEU A 253 1.68 -23.51 -11.53
CA LEU A 253 2.06 -24.44 -12.59
C LEU A 253 3.37 -25.19 -12.34
N THR A 254 4.03 -24.99 -11.20
CA THR A 254 5.10 -25.87 -10.73
C THR A 254 4.57 -27.21 -10.24
N PHE A 255 3.25 -27.33 -10.02
CA PHE A 255 2.57 -28.58 -9.69
C PHE A 255 1.90 -29.16 -10.94
N ASP A 256 1.91 -30.49 -11.05
CA ASP A 256 1.17 -31.19 -12.08
C ASP A 256 -0.34 -31.16 -11.78
N PRO A 257 -1.16 -30.50 -12.62
CA PRO A 257 -2.59 -30.37 -12.38
C PRO A 257 -3.34 -31.71 -12.40
N ASN A 258 -2.81 -32.73 -13.12
CA ASN A 258 -3.43 -34.06 -13.17
C ASN A 258 -3.50 -34.73 -11.80
N LYS A 259 -2.60 -34.37 -10.86
CA LYS A 259 -2.62 -34.90 -9.48
C LYS A 259 -3.75 -34.33 -8.62
N PHE A 260 -4.46 -33.32 -9.12
CA PHE A 260 -5.45 -32.55 -8.34
C PHE A 260 -6.86 -32.56 -8.95
N LYS A 261 -7.01 -32.94 -10.23
CA LYS A 261 -8.29 -32.88 -10.96
C LYS A 261 -9.40 -33.75 -10.37
N ASP A 262 -9.02 -34.89 -9.75
CA ASP A 262 -9.97 -35.87 -9.21
C ASP A 262 -10.03 -35.82 -7.65
N GLN A 263 -9.44 -34.80 -7.02
CA GLN A 263 -9.47 -34.66 -5.58
C GLN A 263 -10.87 -34.26 -5.07
N SER A 264 -11.25 -34.84 -3.92
CA SER A 264 -12.43 -34.38 -3.20
C SER A 264 -12.29 -32.95 -2.68
N VAL A 265 -13.41 -32.28 -2.41
CA VAL A 265 -13.43 -30.95 -1.80
C VAL A 265 -12.65 -30.93 -0.49
N ASP A 266 -12.79 -31.96 0.34
CA ASP A 266 -12.09 -32.07 1.63
C ASP A 266 -10.56 -32.18 1.45
N ASP A 267 -10.09 -32.88 0.44
CA ASP A 267 -8.65 -32.99 0.16
C ASP A 267 -8.09 -31.69 -0.41
N ILE A 268 -8.85 -30.97 -1.23
CA ILE A 268 -8.51 -29.63 -1.66
C ILE A 268 -8.39 -28.70 -0.46
N ILE A 269 -9.37 -28.70 0.47
CA ILE A 269 -9.33 -27.88 1.69
C ILE A 269 -8.10 -28.20 2.54
N LYS A 270 -7.76 -29.50 2.73
CA LYS A 270 -6.54 -29.93 3.42
C LYS A 270 -5.28 -29.41 2.73
N THR A 271 -5.28 -29.37 1.39
CA THR A 271 -4.15 -28.88 0.59
C THR A 271 -3.91 -27.38 0.79
N PHE A 272 -4.96 -26.57 0.94
CA PHE A 272 -4.83 -25.13 1.26
C PHE A 272 -4.12 -24.85 2.60
N LYS A 273 -4.16 -25.79 3.54
CA LYS A 273 -3.51 -25.65 4.85
C LYS A 273 -2.02 -26.00 4.84
N LYS A 274 -1.50 -26.62 3.77
CA LYS A 274 -0.08 -26.98 3.66
C LYS A 274 0.78 -25.77 3.29
N SER A 275 2.04 -25.77 3.73
CA SER A 275 3.02 -24.74 3.37
C SER A 275 3.36 -24.75 1.87
N LYS A 276 3.52 -25.95 1.29
CA LYS A 276 3.63 -26.16 -0.16
C LYS A 276 2.25 -26.53 -0.70
N ARG A 277 1.64 -25.61 -1.41
CA ARG A 277 0.28 -25.78 -1.96
C ARG A 277 0.21 -25.26 -3.38
N PRO A 278 -0.57 -25.94 -4.27
CA PRO A 278 -0.73 -25.52 -5.65
C PRO A 278 -1.60 -24.27 -5.80
N TYR A 279 -2.41 -23.93 -4.81
CA TYR A 279 -3.37 -22.85 -4.90
C TYR A 279 -2.80 -21.57 -4.26
N GLN A 280 -2.92 -20.47 -4.97
CA GLN A 280 -2.59 -19.13 -4.52
C GLN A 280 -3.84 -18.25 -4.57
N ARG A 281 -3.87 -17.19 -3.78
CA ARG A 281 -4.95 -16.20 -3.81
C ARG A 281 -4.35 -14.82 -3.96
N ILE A 282 -4.94 -14.01 -4.83
CA ILE A 282 -4.60 -12.60 -4.98
C ILE A 282 -5.86 -11.75 -4.88
N LYS A 283 -5.70 -10.52 -4.42
CA LYS A 283 -6.75 -9.49 -4.48
C LYS A 283 -6.41 -8.51 -5.59
N VAL A 284 -7.26 -8.46 -6.62
CA VAL A 284 -7.04 -7.64 -7.82
C VAL A 284 -7.10 -6.12 -7.55
N ASN A 285 -7.55 -5.72 -6.38
CA ASN A 285 -7.65 -4.34 -5.91
C ASN A 285 -6.59 -3.98 -4.85
N GLN A 286 -5.52 -4.78 -4.69
CA GLN A 286 -4.45 -4.56 -3.72
C GLN A 286 -3.06 -4.53 -4.38
N GLN A 287 -2.99 -4.07 -5.63
CA GLN A 287 -1.74 -3.92 -6.38
C GLN A 287 -0.84 -5.19 -6.35
N PRO A 288 -1.36 -6.36 -6.74
CA PRO A 288 -0.56 -7.57 -6.74
C PRO A 288 0.58 -7.49 -7.76
N LEU A 289 1.74 -8.07 -7.45
CA LEU A 289 2.90 -8.08 -8.36
C LEU A 289 2.71 -9.14 -9.45
N LEU A 290 2.12 -8.71 -10.56
CA LEU A 290 1.82 -9.56 -11.72
C LEU A 290 2.63 -9.11 -12.94
N PHE A 291 3.22 -10.09 -13.64
CA PHE A 291 3.99 -9.84 -14.85
C PHE A 291 3.54 -10.80 -15.95
N THR A 292 3.58 -10.35 -17.20
CA THR A 292 3.41 -11.25 -18.35
C THR A 292 4.71 -12.03 -18.57
N LEU A 293 4.61 -13.19 -19.21
CA LEU A 293 5.79 -14.03 -19.49
C LEU A 293 6.85 -13.29 -20.33
N ASP A 294 6.43 -12.34 -21.15
CA ASP A 294 7.30 -11.55 -22.04
C ASP A 294 8.08 -10.44 -21.30
N ASN A 295 7.78 -10.19 -20.03
CA ASN A 295 8.31 -9.06 -19.24
C ASN A 295 9.19 -9.50 -18.05
N LEU A 296 9.81 -10.68 -18.12
CA LEU A 296 10.69 -11.23 -17.08
C LEU A 296 12.11 -11.39 -17.53
#